data_64004a02a64aed073682252ec24bb68d
#
_entry.id   64004a02a64aed073682252ec24bb68d
#
_cell.length_a   1.000
_cell.length_b   1.000
_cell.length_c   1.000
_cell.angle_alpha   90.00
_cell.angle_beta   90.00
_cell.angle_gamma   90.00
#
_symmetry.space_group_name_H-M   'P 1'
#
loop_
_entity.id
_entity.type
_entity.pdbx_description
1 polymer ?
#
loop_
_entity_poly.entity_id
_entity_poly.type
_entity_poly.pdbx_seq_one_letter_code
_entity_poly.pdbx_strand_id
1 'polypeptide(L)'
;IAALPQATRDELGKAMLQLFFAEVFDLGLVQTDPNFGNYLINDDGSELTLLDFGSVFELDQTVRTAVCDTIVAGLINSEIRLGRALVALGCLKPDAGDSAKATFQAFISNLLEPLRPPETLPPEHLTAEGLYCWGRSELINRTGQHVARSLTNREFAIPSGDFAMVARKLTGVFTFIAVLKAEFNGYDIVAPYLDKVTAGGEISG
;
A
#
# COMPACT_ATOMS: atom_id res chain seq x y z
N ILE A 1 -15.13 3.33 -17.30
CA ILE A 1 -15.01 2.68 -15.97
C ILE A 1 -16.40 2.41 -15.38
N ALA A 2 -17.28 3.40 -15.25
CA ALA A 2 -18.61 3.22 -14.65
C ALA A 2 -19.53 2.22 -15.41
N ALA A 3 -19.25 1.91 -16.66
CA ALA A 3 -20.01 0.97 -17.50
C ALA A 3 -19.50 -0.48 -17.40
N LEU A 4 -18.34 -0.72 -16.77
CA LEU A 4 -17.77 -2.06 -16.63
C LEU A 4 -18.57 -2.88 -15.59
N PRO A 5 -18.75 -4.20 -15.81
CA PRO A 5 -19.30 -5.12 -14.82
C PRO A 5 -18.49 -5.11 -13.52
N GLN A 6 -19.13 -5.41 -12.38
CA GLN A 6 -18.45 -5.45 -11.07
C GLN A 6 -17.24 -6.39 -11.11
N ALA A 7 -17.42 -7.63 -11.59
CA ALA A 7 -16.33 -8.61 -11.68
C ALA A 7 -15.12 -8.09 -12.46
N THR A 8 -15.34 -7.37 -13.58
CA THR A 8 -14.24 -6.77 -14.34
C THR A 8 -13.51 -5.68 -13.54
N ARG A 9 -14.26 -4.84 -12.82
CA ARG A 9 -13.68 -3.80 -11.97
C ARG A 9 -12.83 -4.40 -10.82
N ASP A 10 -13.29 -5.53 -10.28
CA ASP A 10 -12.59 -6.26 -9.22
C ASP A 10 -11.28 -6.85 -9.74
N GLU A 11 -11.30 -7.50 -10.91
CA GLU A 11 -10.09 -8.07 -11.52
C GLU A 11 -9.07 -6.99 -11.89
N LEU A 12 -9.51 -5.84 -12.43
CA LEU A 12 -8.62 -4.71 -12.69
C LEU A 12 -8.00 -4.16 -11.40
N GLY A 13 -8.80 -4.05 -10.33
CA GLY A 13 -8.32 -3.63 -9.02
C GLY A 13 -7.28 -4.59 -8.44
N LYS A 14 -7.53 -5.90 -8.54
CA LYS A 14 -6.59 -6.94 -8.13
C LYS A 14 -5.29 -6.87 -8.93
N ALA A 15 -5.37 -6.73 -10.26
CA ALA A 15 -4.20 -6.62 -11.12
C ALA A 15 -3.32 -5.42 -10.76
N MET A 16 -3.92 -4.26 -10.46
CA MET A 16 -3.18 -3.08 -10.00
C MET A 16 -2.47 -3.30 -8.68
N LEU A 17 -3.12 -3.97 -7.74
CA LEU A 17 -2.53 -4.28 -6.43
C LEU A 17 -1.42 -5.31 -6.55
N GLN A 18 -1.62 -6.36 -7.35
CA GLN A 18 -0.61 -7.38 -7.66
C GLN A 18 0.63 -6.76 -8.30
N LEU A 19 0.45 -5.85 -9.28
CA LEU A 19 1.55 -5.12 -9.90
C LEU A 19 2.36 -4.34 -8.88
N PHE A 20 1.72 -3.61 -7.97
CA PHE A 20 2.41 -2.87 -6.90
C PHE A 20 3.27 -3.79 -6.02
N PHE A 21 2.73 -4.94 -5.59
CA PHE A 21 3.50 -5.87 -4.78
C PHE A 21 4.65 -6.51 -5.55
N ALA A 22 4.46 -6.88 -6.82
CA ALA A 22 5.54 -7.38 -7.67
C ALA A 22 6.64 -6.33 -7.87
N GLU A 23 6.29 -5.06 -8.16
CA GLU A 23 7.24 -3.97 -8.29
C GLU A 23 8.11 -3.80 -7.04
N VAL A 24 7.51 -3.83 -5.84
CA VAL A 24 8.23 -3.59 -4.58
C VAL A 24 8.95 -4.85 -4.09
N PHE A 25 8.26 -6.00 -4.05
CA PHE A 25 8.77 -7.21 -3.39
C PHE A 25 9.61 -8.10 -4.31
N ASP A 26 9.28 -8.17 -5.61
CA ASP A 26 9.96 -9.10 -6.52
C ASP A 26 10.98 -8.37 -7.41
N LEU A 27 10.66 -7.19 -7.94
CA LEU A 27 11.49 -6.51 -8.93
C LEU A 27 12.41 -5.44 -8.31
N GLY A 28 12.01 -4.77 -7.24
CA GLY A 28 12.72 -3.59 -6.74
C GLY A 28 12.64 -2.38 -7.68
N LEU A 29 11.76 -2.42 -8.66
CA LEU A 29 11.54 -1.38 -9.67
C LEU A 29 10.12 -0.85 -9.53
N VAL A 30 9.95 0.42 -9.22
CA VAL A 30 8.63 1.02 -8.96
C VAL A 30 8.35 2.11 -9.99
N GLN A 31 7.26 1.96 -10.71
CA GLN A 31 6.75 3.04 -11.58
C GLN A 31 6.05 4.08 -10.70
N THR A 32 6.61 5.30 -10.63
CA THR A 32 6.24 6.30 -9.63
C THR A 32 5.24 7.36 -10.11
N ASP A 33 4.83 7.32 -11.38
CA ASP A 33 3.80 8.21 -11.91
C ASP A 33 2.40 7.58 -11.78
N PRO A 34 1.57 8.02 -10.82
CA PRO A 34 0.24 7.46 -10.59
C PRO A 34 -0.82 7.96 -11.58
N ASN A 35 -0.41 8.53 -12.71
CA ASN A 35 -1.33 9.05 -13.72
C ASN A 35 -2.15 7.91 -14.35
N PHE A 36 -3.47 7.99 -14.26
CA PHE A 36 -4.38 7.01 -14.87
C PHE A 36 -4.26 6.94 -16.39
N GLY A 37 -3.79 8.00 -17.05
CA GLY A 37 -3.49 8.02 -18.48
C GLY A 37 -2.37 7.08 -18.91
N ASN A 38 -1.57 6.58 -17.95
CA ASN A 38 -0.51 5.60 -18.20
C ASN A 38 -1.02 4.15 -18.27
N TYR A 39 -2.32 3.94 -18.07
CA TYR A 39 -2.94 2.62 -18.12
C TYR A 39 -4.02 2.58 -19.20
N LEU A 40 -3.89 1.63 -20.10
CA LEU A 40 -4.92 1.33 -21.10
C LEU A 40 -5.67 0.08 -20.67
N ILE A 41 -6.98 0.18 -20.66
CA ILE A 41 -7.89 -0.94 -20.44
C ILE A 41 -8.57 -1.20 -21.75
N ASN A 42 -8.55 -2.44 -22.25
CA ASN A 42 -9.29 -2.81 -23.45
C ASN A 42 -10.81 -2.75 -23.23
N ASP A 43 -11.59 -2.78 -24.32
CA ASP A 43 -13.03 -2.50 -24.28
C ASP A 43 -13.83 -3.45 -23.38
N ASP A 44 -13.40 -4.71 -23.25
CA ASP A 44 -14.03 -5.72 -22.39
C ASP A 44 -13.47 -5.76 -20.95
N GLY A 45 -12.41 -4.98 -20.68
CA GLY A 45 -11.77 -4.87 -19.36
C GLY A 45 -10.92 -6.08 -18.98
N SER A 46 -10.61 -6.98 -19.91
CA SER A 46 -9.84 -8.20 -19.63
C SER A 46 -8.33 -7.98 -19.55
N GLU A 47 -7.84 -6.83 -20.05
CA GLU A 47 -6.42 -6.51 -20.11
C GLU A 47 -6.14 -5.10 -19.62
N LEU A 48 -5.12 -4.99 -18.77
CA LEU A 48 -4.54 -3.74 -18.30
C LEU A 48 -3.12 -3.61 -18.84
N THR A 49 -2.90 -2.63 -19.72
CA THR A 49 -1.60 -2.36 -20.33
C THR A 49 -1.00 -1.10 -19.71
N LEU A 50 0.24 -1.18 -19.23
CA LEU A 50 1.03 -0.03 -18.80
C LEU A 50 1.73 0.60 -20.01
N LEU A 51 1.46 1.88 -20.28
CA LEU A 51 1.93 2.58 -21.49
C LEU A 51 3.23 3.35 -21.30
N ASP A 52 3.55 3.79 -20.08
CA ASP A 52 4.69 4.66 -19.81
C ASP A 52 5.59 4.10 -18.70
N PHE A 53 6.86 3.91 -19.04
CA PHE A 53 7.94 3.48 -18.15
C PHE A 53 8.95 4.62 -17.88
N GLY A 54 8.67 5.85 -18.29
CA GLY A 54 9.58 6.98 -18.17
C GLY A 54 9.86 7.41 -16.72
N SER A 55 9.02 6.96 -15.77
CA SER A 55 9.15 7.28 -14.35
C SER A 55 9.40 6.02 -13.51
N VAL A 56 10.14 5.05 -14.03
CA VAL A 56 10.55 3.87 -13.24
C VAL A 56 11.73 4.25 -12.35
N PHE A 57 11.61 3.91 -11.08
CA PHE A 57 12.60 4.16 -10.05
C PHE A 57 13.09 2.83 -9.47
N GLU A 58 14.42 2.65 -9.45
CA GLU A 58 15.05 1.49 -8.83
C GLU A 58 15.22 1.76 -7.32
N LEU A 59 14.66 0.89 -6.50
CA LEU A 59 14.78 0.97 -5.04
C LEU A 59 16.17 0.46 -4.63
N ASP A 60 16.91 1.28 -3.87
CA ASP A 60 18.06 0.77 -3.14
C ASP A 60 17.66 -0.41 -2.24
N GLN A 61 18.51 -1.43 -2.16
CA GLN A 61 18.20 -2.66 -1.43
C GLN A 61 17.85 -2.40 0.05
N THR A 62 18.50 -1.43 0.68
CA THR A 62 18.21 -1.07 2.08
C THR A 62 16.82 -0.46 2.22
N VAL A 63 16.48 0.44 1.30
CA VAL A 63 15.15 1.08 1.26
C VAL A 63 14.08 0.04 0.94
N ARG A 64 14.30 -0.81 -0.06
CA ARG A 64 13.39 -1.90 -0.43
C ARG A 64 13.08 -2.80 0.77
N THR A 65 14.12 -3.27 1.46
CA THR A 65 13.99 -4.08 2.68
C THR A 65 13.15 -3.34 3.74
N ALA A 66 13.44 -2.07 4.00
CA ALA A 66 12.73 -1.29 5.00
C ALA A 66 11.27 -1.01 4.60
N VAL A 67 10.96 -0.81 3.32
CA VAL A 67 9.57 -0.70 2.81
C VAL A 67 8.81 -2.01 3.02
N CYS A 68 9.41 -3.13 2.62
CA CYS A 68 8.79 -4.45 2.81
C CYS A 68 8.56 -4.74 4.29
N ASP A 69 9.55 -4.45 5.14
CA ASP A 69 9.44 -4.58 6.60
C ASP A 69 8.34 -3.70 7.18
N THR A 70 8.16 -2.49 6.67
CA THR A 70 7.07 -1.59 7.10
C THR A 70 5.70 -2.20 6.81
N ILE A 71 5.50 -2.74 5.60
CA ILE A 71 4.24 -3.38 5.20
C ILE A 71 4.00 -4.63 6.06
N VAL A 72 4.97 -5.53 6.13
CA VAL A 72 4.85 -6.77 6.91
C VAL A 72 4.61 -6.47 8.39
N ALA A 73 5.42 -5.59 9.00
CA ALA A 73 5.30 -5.25 10.42
C ALA A 73 3.96 -4.59 10.75
N GLY A 74 3.45 -3.74 9.84
CA GLY A 74 2.12 -3.12 9.98
C GLY A 74 0.98 -4.12 9.93
N LEU A 75 1.09 -5.16 9.09
CA LEU A 75 0.06 -6.20 8.95
C LEU A 75 0.08 -7.22 10.10
N ILE A 76 1.27 -7.60 10.59
CA ILE A 76 1.41 -8.53 11.74
C ILE A 76 1.39 -7.81 13.10
N ASN A 77 1.17 -6.49 13.13
CA ASN A 77 1.18 -5.64 14.33
C ASN A 77 2.47 -5.74 15.16
N SER A 78 3.63 -5.83 14.51
CA SER A 78 4.94 -5.85 15.18
C SER A 78 5.50 -4.43 15.37
N GLU A 79 5.25 -3.81 16.52
CA GLU A 79 5.72 -2.44 16.84
C GLU A 79 7.23 -2.29 16.74
N ILE A 80 7.97 -3.28 17.25
CA ILE A 80 9.45 -3.25 17.25
C ILE A 80 9.99 -3.26 15.82
N ARG A 81 9.47 -4.16 14.96
CA ARG A 81 9.89 -4.27 13.55
C ARG A 81 9.50 -3.02 12.79
N LEU A 82 8.27 -2.53 12.97
CA LEU A 82 7.78 -1.30 12.35
C LEU A 82 8.64 -0.09 12.74
N GLY A 83 8.96 0.07 14.04
CA GLY A 83 9.80 1.17 14.48
C GLY A 83 11.20 1.15 13.85
N ARG A 84 11.84 -0.01 13.73
CA ARG A 84 13.14 -0.16 13.05
C ARG A 84 13.05 0.20 11.56
N ALA A 85 12.04 -0.29 10.86
CA ALA A 85 11.81 -0.01 9.45
C ALA A 85 11.57 1.49 9.20
N LEU A 86 10.76 2.15 10.03
CA LEU A 86 10.49 3.58 9.92
C LEU A 86 11.72 4.45 10.19
N VAL A 87 12.62 4.02 11.09
CA VAL A 87 13.91 4.69 11.31
C VAL A 87 14.82 4.51 10.09
N ALA A 88 14.88 3.30 9.52
CA ALA A 88 15.68 3.03 8.32
C ALA A 88 15.19 3.85 7.09
N LEU A 89 13.87 4.10 7.00
CA LEU A 89 13.26 4.95 5.98
C LEU A 89 13.37 6.46 6.25
N GLY A 90 13.97 6.85 7.38
CA GLY A 90 14.06 8.25 7.79
C GLY A 90 12.72 8.88 8.20
N CYS A 91 11.69 8.08 8.42
CA CYS A 91 10.38 8.56 8.87
C CYS A 91 10.35 8.91 10.35
N LEU A 92 11.13 8.19 11.17
CA LEU A 92 11.30 8.41 12.60
C LEU A 92 12.76 8.67 12.94
N LYS A 93 12.99 9.49 13.96
CA LYS A 93 14.30 9.61 14.57
C LYS A 93 14.59 8.36 15.43
N PRO A 94 15.87 7.94 15.60
CA PRO A 94 16.21 6.78 16.44
C PRO A 94 15.75 6.91 17.89
N ASP A 95 15.69 8.13 18.41
CA ASP A 95 15.28 8.51 19.76
C ASP A 95 13.84 9.02 19.86
N ALA A 96 13.02 8.79 18.81
CA ALA A 96 11.62 9.23 18.80
C ALA A 96 10.83 8.68 19.99
N GLY A 97 10.05 9.54 20.61
CA GLY A 97 9.20 9.20 21.75
C GLY A 97 8.03 8.29 21.37
N ASP A 98 7.40 7.70 22.38
CA ASP A 98 6.28 6.75 22.17
C ASP A 98 5.08 7.38 21.47
N SER A 99 4.84 8.68 21.68
CA SER A 99 3.77 9.41 20.99
C SER A 99 3.96 9.46 19.46
N ALA A 100 5.19 9.70 18.99
CA ALA A 100 5.51 9.71 17.57
C ALA A 100 5.39 8.31 16.97
N LYS A 101 5.90 7.29 17.66
CA LYS A 101 5.77 5.88 17.26
C LYS A 101 4.30 5.46 17.12
N ALA A 102 3.49 5.75 18.13
CA ALA A 102 2.05 5.44 18.11
C ALA A 102 1.31 6.15 16.96
N THR A 103 1.70 7.39 16.65
CA THR A 103 1.10 8.14 15.52
C THR A 103 1.42 7.49 14.19
N PHE A 104 2.68 7.10 13.95
CA PHE A 104 3.06 6.38 12.74
C PHE A 104 2.42 5.00 12.65
N GLN A 105 2.36 4.27 13.75
CA GLN A 105 1.69 2.98 13.81
C GLN A 105 0.21 3.11 13.42
N ALA A 106 -0.49 4.10 13.97
CA ALA A 106 -1.88 4.37 13.62
C ALA A 106 -2.03 4.73 12.13
N PHE A 107 -1.11 5.54 11.59
CA PHE A 107 -1.10 5.90 10.16
C PHE A 107 -0.91 4.66 9.27
N ILE A 108 0.15 3.86 9.52
CA ILE A 108 0.42 2.64 8.75
C ILE A 108 -0.73 1.64 8.89
N SER A 109 -1.27 1.48 10.10
CA SER A 109 -2.41 0.63 10.39
C SER A 109 -3.65 1.01 9.57
N ASN A 110 -3.95 2.31 9.44
CA ASN A 110 -5.05 2.78 8.60
C ASN A 110 -4.77 2.60 7.11
N LEU A 111 -3.55 2.94 6.66
CA LEU A 111 -3.17 2.79 5.25
C LEU A 111 -3.25 1.33 4.78
N LEU A 112 -2.83 0.38 5.62
CA LEU A 112 -2.82 -1.04 5.30
C LEU A 112 -4.14 -1.76 5.64
N GLU A 113 -5.20 -1.04 6.07
CA GLU A 113 -6.49 -1.65 6.43
C GLU A 113 -7.00 -2.67 5.38
N PRO A 114 -7.07 -2.35 4.06
CA PRO A 114 -7.65 -3.27 3.09
C PRO A 114 -6.80 -4.53 2.81
N LEU A 115 -5.58 -4.57 3.37
CA LEU A 115 -4.64 -5.69 3.23
C LEU A 115 -4.65 -6.62 4.45
N ARG A 116 -5.52 -6.39 5.42
CA ARG A 116 -5.64 -7.21 6.63
C ARG A 116 -6.54 -8.41 6.39
N PRO A 117 -6.43 -9.46 7.24
CA PRO A 117 -7.35 -10.58 7.22
C PRO A 117 -8.82 -10.10 7.30
N PRO A 118 -9.72 -10.63 6.47
CA PRO A 118 -11.11 -10.15 6.36
C PRO A 118 -11.85 -10.08 7.70
N GLU A 119 -11.59 -11.02 8.60
CA GLU A 119 -12.21 -11.09 9.93
C GLU A 119 -11.80 -9.94 10.88
N THR A 120 -10.75 -9.18 10.51
CA THR A 120 -10.26 -8.02 11.30
C THR A 120 -10.71 -6.67 10.72
N LEU A 121 -11.41 -6.69 9.59
CA LEU A 121 -11.84 -5.48 8.88
C LEU A 121 -13.11 -4.90 9.51
N PRO A 122 -13.29 -3.55 9.46
CA PRO A 122 -14.52 -2.93 9.91
C PRO A 122 -15.73 -3.42 9.09
N PRO A 123 -16.80 -3.93 9.75
CA PRO A 123 -17.96 -4.46 9.04
C PRO A 123 -18.63 -3.47 8.08
N GLU A 124 -18.59 -2.17 8.39
CA GLU A 124 -19.11 -1.09 7.55
C GLU A 124 -18.39 -0.94 6.21
N HIS A 125 -17.17 -1.46 6.11
CA HIS A 125 -16.36 -1.46 4.88
C HIS A 125 -16.51 -2.74 4.05
N LEU A 126 -17.31 -3.71 4.53
CA LEU A 126 -17.49 -4.99 3.85
C LEU A 126 -18.82 -5.07 3.11
N THR A 127 -18.86 -5.86 2.03
CA THR A 127 -20.10 -6.33 1.41
C THR A 127 -20.79 -7.36 2.30
N ALA A 128 -21.99 -7.78 1.93
CA ALA A 128 -22.69 -8.88 2.61
C ALA A 128 -21.91 -10.21 2.51
N GLU A 129 -21.11 -10.37 1.47
CA GLU A 129 -20.26 -11.54 1.21
C GLU A 129 -18.88 -11.45 1.90
N GLY A 130 -18.60 -10.36 2.64
CA GLY A 130 -17.34 -10.16 3.36
C GLY A 130 -16.19 -9.62 2.49
N LEU A 131 -16.47 -9.05 1.32
CA LEU A 131 -15.46 -8.41 0.47
C LEU A 131 -15.27 -6.95 0.87
N TYR A 132 -14.03 -6.46 0.82
CA TYR A 132 -13.72 -5.07 1.14
C TYR A 132 -14.19 -4.14 0.03
N CYS A 133 -15.01 -3.14 0.37
CA CYS A 133 -15.56 -2.13 -0.54
C CYS A 133 -14.61 -0.94 -0.68
N TRP A 134 -13.68 -0.98 -1.61
CA TRP A 134 -12.63 0.03 -1.78
C TRP A 134 -13.16 1.46 -1.97
N GLY A 135 -14.24 1.60 -2.75
CA GLY A 135 -14.85 2.92 -2.99
C GLY A 135 -15.60 3.48 -1.78
N ARG A 136 -16.28 2.61 -1.00
CA ARG A 136 -17.09 3.01 0.14
C ARG A 136 -16.28 3.28 1.41
N SER A 137 -15.11 2.66 1.54
CA SER A 137 -14.26 2.78 2.72
C SER A 137 -13.68 4.17 2.94
N GLU A 138 -13.66 5.02 1.90
CA GLU A 138 -13.05 6.35 1.93
C GLU A 138 -11.61 6.38 2.48
N LEU A 139 -10.89 5.27 2.28
CA LEU A 139 -9.56 5.04 2.86
C LEU A 139 -8.60 6.21 2.64
N ILE A 140 -8.55 6.75 1.41
CA ILE A 140 -7.66 7.86 1.06
C ILE A 140 -7.98 9.12 1.86
N ASN A 141 -9.28 9.45 2.00
CA ASN A 141 -9.72 10.61 2.77
C ASN A 141 -9.38 10.44 4.26
N ARG A 142 -9.63 9.25 4.83
CA ARG A 142 -9.33 8.94 6.23
C ARG A 142 -7.82 9.00 6.49
N THR A 143 -7.01 8.41 5.62
CA THR A 143 -5.56 8.43 5.72
C THR A 143 -5.01 9.85 5.61
N GLY A 144 -5.50 10.66 4.67
CA GLY A 144 -5.11 12.07 4.52
C GLY A 144 -5.39 12.92 5.76
N GLN A 145 -6.52 12.69 6.44
CA GLN A 145 -6.83 13.38 7.71
C GLN A 145 -5.86 12.99 8.83
N HIS A 146 -5.42 11.73 8.89
CA HIS A 146 -4.39 11.29 9.84
C HIS A 146 -3.04 11.97 9.59
N VAL A 147 -2.60 12.06 8.33
CA VAL A 147 -1.38 12.79 7.95
C VAL A 147 -1.45 14.26 8.39
N ALA A 148 -2.54 14.95 8.08
CA ALA A 148 -2.69 16.36 8.44
C ALA A 148 -2.60 16.61 9.94
N ARG A 149 -3.17 15.73 10.76
CA ARG A 149 -3.06 15.79 12.23
C ARG A 149 -1.65 15.49 12.72
N SER A 150 -0.93 14.61 12.03
CA SER A 150 0.40 14.18 12.40
C SER A 150 1.49 15.21 12.12
N LEU A 151 1.31 16.05 11.09
CA LEU A 151 2.26 17.11 10.71
C LEU A 151 2.48 18.17 11.81
N THR A 152 1.63 18.22 12.83
CA THR A 152 1.81 19.11 14.00
C THR A 152 2.84 18.59 15.01
N ASN A 153 3.28 17.33 14.89
CA ASN A 153 4.23 16.72 15.80
C ASN A 153 5.67 16.99 15.35
N ARG A 154 6.47 17.67 16.18
CA ARG A 154 7.87 18.05 15.90
C ARG A 154 8.86 16.88 15.83
N GLU A 155 8.45 15.69 16.20
CA GLU A 155 9.28 14.47 16.17
C GLU A 155 9.25 13.75 14.81
N PHE A 156 8.41 14.23 13.89
CA PHE A 156 8.39 13.74 12.51
C PHE A 156 9.68 14.17 11.79
N ALA A 157 10.36 13.20 11.21
CA ALA A 157 11.41 13.44 10.25
C ALA A 157 10.81 13.56 8.84
N ILE A 158 11.51 14.19 7.93
CA ILE A 158 11.15 14.20 6.50
C ILE A 158 11.53 12.81 5.97
N PRO A 159 10.56 12.02 5.45
CA PRO A 159 10.85 10.71 4.89
C PRO A 159 11.90 10.77 3.78
N SER A 160 12.65 9.70 3.57
CA SER A 160 13.52 9.58 2.40
C SER A 160 12.73 9.78 1.10
N GLY A 161 13.36 10.33 0.08
CA GLY A 161 12.73 10.53 -1.23
C GLY A 161 12.16 9.22 -1.78
N ASP A 162 12.86 8.12 -1.61
CA ASP A 162 12.49 6.79 -2.05
C ASP A 162 11.21 6.28 -1.39
N PHE A 163 11.12 6.43 -0.06
CA PHE A 163 9.88 6.08 0.65
C PHE A 163 8.69 6.94 0.18
N ALA A 164 8.93 8.23 -0.05
CA ALA A 164 7.88 9.12 -0.55
C ALA A 164 7.38 8.69 -1.94
N MET A 165 8.26 8.17 -2.82
CA MET A 165 7.88 7.63 -4.13
C MET A 165 7.04 6.36 -4.00
N VAL A 166 7.42 5.43 -3.14
CA VAL A 166 6.62 4.21 -2.88
C VAL A 166 5.26 4.54 -2.26
N ALA A 167 5.23 5.45 -1.29
CA ALA A 167 3.98 5.88 -0.66
C ALA A 167 3.04 6.58 -1.67
N ARG A 168 3.59 7.39 -2.57
CA ARG A 168 2.85 8.02 -3.67
C ARG A 168 2.27 6.97 -4.62
N LYS A 169 3.06 5.95 -5.01
CA LYS A 169 2.60 4.84 -5.85
C LYS A 169 1.46 4.08 -5.18
N LEU A 170 1.63 3.67 -3.92
CA LEU A 170 0.60 2.93 -3.17
C LEU A 170 -0.71 3.73 -3.07
N THR A 171 -0.61 5.03 -2.77
CA THR A 171 -1.78 5.91 -2.71
C THR A 171 -2.47 6.01 -4.08
N GLY A 172 -1.70 6.08 -5.17
CA GLY A 172 -2.22 6.07 -6.54
C GLY A 172 -2.96 4.78 -6.87
N VAL A 173 -2.38 3.63 -6.53
CA VAL A 173 -3.01 2.30 -6.70
C VAL A 173 -4.32 2.21 -5.92
N PHE A 174 -4.33 2.59 -4.65
CA PHE A 174 -5.55 2.58 -3.82
C PHE A 174 -6.61 3.54 -4.36
N THR A 175 -6.20 4.71 -4.86
CA THR A 175 -7.11 5.66 -5.49
C THR A 175 -7.73 5.06 -6.76
N PHE A 176 -6.93 4.39 -7.59
CA PHE A 176 -7.41 3.71 -8.79
C PHE A 176 -8.46 2.64 -8.45
N ILE A 177 -8.17 1.79 -7.48
CA ILE A 177 -9.06 0.72 -7.03
C ILE A 177 -10.36 1.32 -6.45
N ALA A 178 -10.26 2.41 -5.69
CA ALA A 178 -11.42 3.10 -5.14
C ALA A 178 -12.30 3.74 -6.24
N VAL A 179 -11.70 4.34 -7.27
CA VAL A 179 -12.42 4.90 -8.44
C VAL A 179 -13.12 3.81 -9.25
N LEU A 180 -12.52 2.62 -9.35
CA LEU A 180 -13.18 1.44 -9.93
C LEU A 180 -14.38 0.98 -9.08
N LYS A 181 -14.48 1.38 -7.82
CA LYS A 181 -15.41 0.84 -6.82
C LYS A 181 -15.32 -0.69 -6.76
N ALA A 182 -14.08 -1.18 -6.76
CA ALA A 182 -13.80 -2.60 -6.69
C ALA A 182 -14.18 -3.18 -5.32
N GLU A 183 -14.52 -4.47 -5.29
CA GLU A 183 -14.93 -5.21 -4.11
C GLU A 183 -14.14 -6.51 -4.04
N PHE A 184 -13.05 -6.51 -3.27
CA PHE A 184 -12.20 -7.69 -3.05
C PHE A 184 -11.31 -7.52 -1.83
N ASN A 185 -10.85 -8.62 -1.25
CA ASN A 185 -9.94 -8.61 -0.11
C ASN A 185 -8.49 -8.53 -0.58
N GLY A 186 -7.80 -7.43 -0.23
CA GLY A 186 -6.38 -7.25 -0.57
C GLY A 186 -5.46 -8.23 0.17
N TYR A 187 -5.93 -8.83 1.26
CA TYR A 187 -5.19 -9.84 2.02
C TYR A 187 -4.74 -11.02 1.15
N ASP A 188 -5.61 -11.53 0.28
CA ASP A 188 -5.30 -12.67 -0.59
C ASP A 188 -4.12 -12.40 -1.52
N ILE A 189 -3.88 -11.13 -1.85
CA ILE A 189 -2.77 -10.71 -2.71
C ILE A 189 -1.48 -10.54 -1.91
N VAL A 190 -1.55 -10.00 -0.68
CA VAL A 190 -0.36 -9.75 0.13
C VAL A 190 0.13 -10.96 0.92
N ALA A 191 -0.76 -11.89 1.27
CA ALA A 191 -0.43 -13.06 2.10
C ALA A 191 0.79 -13.86 1.62
N PRO A 192 0.96 -14.18 0.32
CA PRO A 192 2.16 -14.87 -0.16
C PRO A 192 3.47 -14.14 0.11
N TYR A 193 3.45 -12.80 0.13
CA TYR A 193 4.62 -11.99 0.46
C TYR A 193 4.91 -11.97 1.97
N LEU A 194 3.87 -12.01 2.81
CA LEU A 194 4.04 -12.14 4.26
C LEU A 194 4.72 -13.47 4.61
N ASP A 195 4.30 -14.55 3.99
CA ASP A 195 4.85 -15.89 4.21
C ASP A 195 6.33 -15.95 3.81
N LYS A 196 6.71 -15.39 2.65
CA LYS A 196 8.12 -15.31 2.21
C LYS A 196 9.01 -14.62 3.25
N VAL A 197 8.56 -13.48 3.78
CA VAL A 197 9.35 -12.64 4.71
C VAL A 197 9.36 -13.22 6.13
N THR A 198 8.28 -13.87 6.58
CA THR A 198 8.20 -14.46 7.92
C THR A 198 8.93 -15.79 8.02
N ALA A 199 9.02 -16.55 6.93
CA ALA A 199 9.78 -17.79 6.85
C ALA A 199 11.32 -17.60 6.82
N GLY A 200 11.81 -16.36 6.93
CA GLY A 200 13.24 -16.06 6.86
C GLY A 200 13.80 -16.05 5.44
N GLY A 201 12.93 -15.97 4.43
CA GLY A 201 13.32 -15.74 3.05
C GLY A 201 13.93 -14.35 2.88
N GLU A 202 15.18 -14.28 2.40
CA GLU A 202 15.74 -13.01 1.94
C GLU A 202 14.86 -12.51 0.78
N ILE A 203 14.54 -11.21 0.81
CA ILE A 203 13.92 -10.55 -0.34
C ILE A 203 14.97 -10.60 -1.43
N SER A 204 14.76 -11.47 -2.43
CA SER A 204 15.72 -11.73 -3.50
C SER A 204 16.12 -10.43 -4.17
N GLY A 205 17.43 -10.20 -4.24
CA GLY A 205 18.05 -9.08 -4.95
C GLY A 205 17.96 -9.21 -6.45
#